data_2063eafca0cc8509daa03503695737b0
#
_entry.id   2063eafca0cc8509daa03503695737b0
#
_cell.length_a   1.000
_cell.length_b   1.000
_cell.length_c   1.000
_cell.angle_alpha   90.00
_cell.angle_beta   90.00
_cell.angle_gamma   90.00
#
_symmetry.space_group_name_H-M   'P 1'
#
loop_
_entity.id
_entity.type
_entity.pdbx_description
1 polymer ?
#
loop_
_entity_poly.entity_id
_entity_poly.type
_entity_poly.pdbx_seq_one_letter_code
_entity_poly.pdbx_strand_id
1 'polypeptide(L)'
;MVKQERSGRTRGNLIRAASTVFDQVGYERATLLVISELAQVTKGALSFHFAAKSDLARAVQAEACTASGALLAQQAERRGPGFDIAVDMAHTLVRLLETDVVVRAGTRLTQEIDTPDDPSVHCHLNWLGSLYRTLRRARTDGSLLPGVDVRPAATLMMSLITGTSSLTRTHTELAFGKSPFSSRESAEQRLTRMIQLVRPALSGP
;
A
#
# COMPACT_ATOMS: atom_id res chain seq x y z
N MET A 1 -17.72 -26.26 -12.89
CA MET A 1 -16.64 -25.31 -13.20
C MET A 1 -17.15 -23.95 -13.67
N VAL A 2 -17.91 -23.82 -14.76
CA VAL A 2 -18.36 -22.52 -15.33
C VAL A 2 -19.11 -21.59 -14.35
N LYS A 3 -19.95 -22.11 -13.43
CA LYS A 3 -20.70 -21.29 -12.45
C LYS A 3 -19.80 -20.70 -11.37
N GLN A 4 -18.75 -21.42 -10.96
CA GLN A 4 -17.81 -20.99 -9.93
C GLN A 4 -16.83 -19.93 -10.48
N GLU A 5 -16.41 -20.06 -11.74
CA GLU A 5 -15.59 -19.05 -12.43
C GLU A 5 -16.34 -17.74 -12.64
N ARG A 6 -17.62 -17.79 -13.03
CA ARG A 6 -18.47 -16.58 -13.14
C ARG A 6 -18.65 -15.90 -11.78
N SER A 7 -18.87 -16.67 -10.72
CA SER A 7 -19.01 -16.13 -9.36
C SER A 7 -17.72 -15.44 -8.90
N GLY A 8 -16.56 -16.07 -9.11
CA GLY A 8 -15.25 -15.48 -8.79
C GLY A 8 -14.98 -14.18 -9.56
N ARG A 9 -15.32 -14.15 -10.85
CA ARG A 9 -15.17 -12.95 -11.69
C ARG A 9 -16.06 -11.79 -11.22
N THR A 10 -17.31 -12.09 -10.86
CA THR A 10 -18.25 -11.08 -10.33
C THR A 10 -17.74 -10.53 -9.00
N ARG A 11 -17.23 -11.39 -8.10
CA ARG A 11 -16.66 -10.96 -6.84
C ARG A 11 -15.43 -10.05 -7.04
N GLY A 12 -14.54 -10.38 -7.96
CA GLY A 12 -13.38 -9.54 -8.31
C GLY A 12 -13.78 -8.18 -8.88
N ASN A 13 -14.80 -8.12 -9.76
CA ASN A 13 -15.34 -6.88 -10.29
C ASN A 13 -15.93 -5.99 -9.18
N LEU A 14 -16.64 -6.58 -8.22
CA LEU A 14 -17.19 -5.87 -7.07
C LEU A 14 -16.09 -5.28 -6.19
N ILE A 15 -15.01 -6.03 -5.90
CA ILE A 15 -13.86 -5.54 -5.13
C ILE A 15 -13.20 -4.36 -5.86
N ARG A 16 -12.99 -4.44 -7.17
CA ARG A 16 -12.39 -3.37 -7.97
C ARG A 16 -13.27 -2.11 -8.00
N ALA A 17 -14.58 -2.24 -8.21
CA ALA A 17 -15.52 -1.13 -8.17
C ALA A 17 -15.57 -0.49 -6.77
N ALA A 18 -15.62 -1.30 -5.73
CA ALA A 18 -15.57 -0.84 -4.34
C ALA A 18 -14.27 -0.08 -4.04
N SER A 19 -13.12 -0.59 -4.51
CA SER A 19 -11.83 0.09 -4.36
C SER A 19 -11.84 1.48 -4.99
N THR A 20 -12.43 1.62 -6.19
CA THR A 20 -12.56 2.93 -6.83
C THR A 20 -13.41 3.89 -6.00
N VAL A 21 -14.55 3.44 -5.49
CA VAL A 21 -15.43 4.29 -4.68
C VAL A 21 -14.79 4.63 -3.33
N PHE A 22 -14.21 3.66 -2.64
CA PHE A 22 -13.53 3.90 -1.36
C PHE A 22 -12.31 4.82 -1.51
N ASP A 23 -11.52 4.69 -2.58
CA ASP A 23 -10.38 5.58 -2.85
C ASP A 23 -10.84 7.03 -3.06
N GLN A 24 -11.97 7.25 -3.75
CA GLN A 24 -12.49 8.58 -4.07
C GLN A 24 -13.17 9.25 -2.88
N VAL A 25 -14.09 8.57 -2.22
CA VAL A 25 -14.98 9.21 -1.22
C VAL A 25 -14.79 8.71 0.22
N GLY A 26 -14.00 7.67 0.44
CA GLY A 26 -13.79 7.05 1.75
C GLY A 26 -14.92 6.10 2.16
N TYR A 27 -14.72 5.42 3.31
CA TYR A 27 -15.66 4.42 3.79
C TYR A 27 -17.05 4.99 4.08
N GLU A 28 -17.12 6.07 4.86
CA GLU A 28 -18.41 6.60 5.34
C GLU A 28 -19.35 7.00 4.19
N ARG A 29 -18.83 7.73 3.20
CA ARG A 29 -19.62 8.26 2.08
C ARG A 29 -19.89 7.24 0.97
N ALA A 30 -19.18 6.13 0.95
CA ALA A 30 -19.38 5.06 -0.01
C ALA A 30 -20.71 4.33 0.25
N THR A 31 -21.48 4.06 -0.81
CA THR A 31 -22.72 3.30 -0.75
C THR A 31 -22.69 2.06 -1.60
N LEU A 32 -23.35 0.98 -1.16
CA LEU A 32 -23.46 -0.25 -1.93
C LEU A 32 -24.19 -0.05 -3.27
N LEU A 33 -25.06 0.96 -3.35
CA LEU A 33 -25.77 1.31 -4.60
C LEU A 33 -24.75 1.79 -5.65
N VAL A 34 -23.96 2.81 -5.35
CA VAL A 34 -22.93 3.35 -6.28
C VAL A 34 -21.94 2.25 -6.68
N ILE A 35 -21.52 1.40 -5.74
CA ILE A 35 -20.61 0.30 -6.03
C ILE A 35 -21.26 -0.74 -6.98
N SER A 36 -22.54 -1.10 -6.77
CA SER A 36 -23.22 -2.05 -7.65
C SER A 36 -23.41 -1.50 -9.06
N GLU A 37 -23.73 -0.22 -9.20
CA GLU A 37 -23.84 0.47 -10.49
C GLU A 37 -22.48 0.49 -11.22
N LEU A 38 -21.39 0.88 -10.53
CA LEU A 38 -20.06 0.89 -11.11
C LEU A 38 -19.58 -0.50 -11.52
N ALA A 39 -19.92 -1.54 -10.73
CA ALA A 39 -19.62 -2.93 -11.04
C ALA A 39 -20.51 -3.54 -12.13
N GLN A 40 -21.56 -2.81 -12.57
CA GLN A 40 -22.58 -3.27 -13.53
C GLN A 40 -23.27 -4.57 -13.07
N VAL A 41 -23.59 -4.66 -11.79
CA VAL A 41 -24.32 -5.78 -11.21
C VAL A 41 -25.57 -5.30 -10.47
N THR A 42 -26.55 -6.18 -10.28
CA THR A 42 -27.72 -5.85 -9.47
C THR A 42 -27.38 -5.79 -7.99
N LYS A 43 -28.13 -5.02 -7.21
CA LYS A 43 -28.02 -4.98 -5.74
C LYS A 43 -28.13 -6.38 -5.12
N GLY A 44 -29.00 -7.24 -5.66
CA GLY A 44 -29.14 -8.63 -5.21
C GLY A 44 -27.90 -9.47 -5.46
N ALA A 45 -27.23 -9.27 -6.62
CA ALA A 45 -25.96 -9.95 -6.91
C ALA A 45 -24.84 -9.47 -5.99
N LEU A 46 -24.79 -8.18 -5.66
CA LEU A 46 -23.84 -7.65 -4.67
C LEU A 46 -24.10 -8.27 -3.29
N SER A 47 -25.35 -8.24 -2.82
CA SER A 47 -25.72 -8.78 -1.50
C SER A 47 -25.50 -10.30 -1.39
N PHE A 48 -25.52 -11.02 -2.50
CA PHE A 48 -25.14 -12.44 -2.54
C PHE A 48 -23.64 -12.65 -2.23
N HIS A 49 -22.76 -11.73 -2.66
CA HIS A 49 -21.33 -11.83 -2.42
C HIS A 49 -20.87 -11.18 -1.12
N PHE A 50 -21.53 -10.11 -0.69
CA PHE A 50 -21.17 -9.31 0.48
C PHE A 50 -22.42 -8.89 1.24
N ALA A 51 -22.58 -9.40 2.46
CA ALA A 51 -23.77 -9.14 3.30
C ALA A 51 -23.83 -7.68 3.76
N ALA A 52 -22.67 -7.06 4.00
CA ALA A 52 -22.54 -5.69 4.49
C ALA A 52 -21.43 -4.92 3.76
N LYS A 53 -21.49 -3.57 3.88
CA LYS A 53 -20.40 -2.67 3.39
C LYS A 53 -19.05 -2.98 4.05
N SER A 54 -19.08 -3.37 5.31
CA SER A 54 -17.88 -3.77 6.07
C SER A 54 -17.23 -5.03 5.51
N ASP A 55 -18.01 -6.02 5.05
CA ASP A 55 -17.46 -7.24 4.46
C ASP A 55 -16.75 -6.95 3.14
N LEU A 56 -17.34 -6.05 2.34
CA LEU A 56 -16.75 -5.60 1.08
C LEU A 56 -15.47 -4.78 1.33
N ALA A 57 -15.47 -3.89 2.32
CA ALA A 57 -14.30 -3.11 2.71
C ALA A 57 -13.15 -4.03 3.19
N ARG A 58 -13.46 -5.01 4.03
CA ARG A 58 -12.49 -6.01 4.48
C ARG A 58 -11.93 -6.83 3.31
N ALA A 59 -12.75 -7.17 2.32
CA ALA A 59 -12.29 -7.86 1.12
C ALA A 59 -11.33 -6.99 0.28
N VAL A 60 -11.57 -5.68 0.18
CA VAL A 60 -10.64 -4.73 -0.47
C VAL A 60 -9.32 -4.65 0.29
N GLN A 61 -9.35 -4.56 1.61
CA GLN A 61 -8.15 -4.56 2.45
C GLN A 61 -7.34 -5.86 2.26
N ALA A 62 -8.00 -7.01 2.31
CA ALA A 62 -7.35 -8.32 2.13
C ALA A 62 -6.71 -8.47 0.73
N GLU A 63 -7.40 -8.01 -0.32
CA GLU A 63 -6.86 -8.01 -1.70
C GLU A 63 -5.62 -7.13 -1.82
N ALA A 64 -5.67 -5.91 -1.25
CA ALA A 64 -4.55 -4.99 -1.22
C ALA A 64 -3.32 -5.57 -0.50
N CYS A 65 -3.54 -6.22 0.66
CA CYS A 65 -2.48 -6.87 1.43
C CYS A 65 -1.90 -8.07 0.68
N THR A 66 -2.75 -8.87 0.03
CA THR A 66 -2.31 -10.04 -0.75
C THR A 66 -1.47 -9.59 -1.95
N ALA A 67 -1.96 -8.65 -2.74
CA ALA A 67 -1.27 -8.18 -3.94
C ALA A 67 0.09 -7.53 -3.61
N SER A 68 0.11 -6.59 -2.65
CA SER A 68 1.36 -5.93 -2.24
C SER A 68 2.32 -6.90 -1.54
N GLY A 69 1.81 -7.78 -0.68
CA GLY A 69 2.61 -8.77 0.03
C GLY A 69 3.29 -9.77 -0.88
N ALA A 70 2.61 -10.22 -1.95
CA ALA A 70 3.19 -11.13 -2.95
C ALA A 70 4.40 -10.50 -3.66
N LEU A 71 4.31 -9.21 -4.03
CA LEU A 71 5.42 -8.49 -4.66
C LEU A 71 6.61 -8.33 -3.71
N LEU A 72 6.35 -8.00 -2.44
CA LEU A 72 7.42 -7.89 -1.44
C LEU A 72 8.08 -9.25 -1.16
N ALA A 73 7.30 -10.33 -1.12
CA ALA A 73 7.84 -11.68 -0.95
C ALA A 73 8.76 -12.06 -2.13
N GLN A 74 8.33 -11.79 -3.37
CA GLN A 74 9.14 -12.03 -4.55
C GLN A 74 10.46 -11.23 -4.53
N GLN A 75 10.42 -9.97 -4.06
CA GLN A 75 11.63 -9.16 -3.93
C GLN A 75 12.56 -9.68 -2.83
N ALA A 76 12.02 -10.18 -1.71
CA ALA A 76 12.82 -10.73 -0.62
C ALA A 76 13.69 -11.92 -1.06
N GLU A 77 13.24 -12.70 -2.06
CA GLU A 77 13.98 -13.84 -2.62
C GLU A 77 15.13 -13.43 -3.57
N ARG A 78 15.21 -12.14 -3.94
CA ARG A 78 16.28 -11.66 -4.84
C ARG A 78 17.66 -11.79 -4.18
N ARG A 79 18.67 -12.07 -5.03
CA ARG A 79 20.07 -12.03 -4.63
C ARG A 79 20.57 -10.57 -4.63
N GLY A 80 21.45 -10.24 -3.69
CA GLY A 80 22.04 -8.91 -3.57
C GLY A 80 22.03 -8.39 -2.13
N PRO A 81 22.58 -7.19 -1.91
CA PRO A 81 22.62 -6.54 -0.60
C PRO A 81 21.20 -6.34 -0.05
N GLY A 82 20.98 -6.74 1.21
CA GLY A 82 19.66 -6.66 1.82
C GLY A 82 19.15 -5.23 1.93
N PHE A 83 20.03 -4.25 2.12
CA PHE A 83 19.64 -2.84 2.15
C PHE A 83 19.08 -2.36 0.80
N ASP A 84 19.71 -2.73 -0.33
CA ASP A 84 19.22 -2.36 -1.65
C ASP A 84 17.87 -3.03 -1.95
N ILE A 85 17.68 -4.28 -1.52
CA ILE A 85 16.39 -4.97 -1.62
C ILE A 85 15.32 -4.22 -0.81
N ALA A 86 15.63 -3.73 0.40
CA ALA A 86 14.70 -2.94 1.20
C ALA A 86 14.35 -1.60 0.52
N VAL A 87 15.29 -0.96 -0.15
CA VAL A 87 15.08 0.23 -0.98
C VAL A 87 14.16 -0.08 -2.16
N ASP A 88 14.40 -1.17 -2.89
CA ASP A 88 13.53 -1.62 -3.99
C ASP A 88 12.10 -1.89 -3.51
N MET A 89 11.94 -2.50 -2.32
CA MET A 89 10.63 -2.70 -1.70
C MET A 89 9.92 -1.36 -1.43
N ALA A 90 10.64 -0.38 -0.91
CA ALA A 90 10.08 0.95 -0.65
C ALA A 90 9.59 1.62 -1.96
N HIS A 91 10.37 1.56 -3.03
CA HIS A 91 9.95 2.07 -4.34
C HIS A 91 8.74 1.33 -4.89
N THR A 92 8.69 0.01 -4.74
CA THR A 92 7.53 -0.79 -5.17
C THR A 92 6.26 -0.38 -4.42
N LEU A 93 6.34 -0.17 -3.10
CA LEU A 93 5.19 0.26 -2.30
C LEU A 93 4.70 1.66 -2.69
N VAL A 94 5.61 2.61 -2.89
CA VAL A 94 5.24 3.97 -3.33
C VAL A 94 4.59 3.92 -4.71
N ARG A 95 5.13 3.15 -5.66
CA ARG A 95 4.52 2.97 -6.98
C ARG A 95 3.12 2.36 -6.90
N LEU A 96 2.92 1.33 -6.07
CA LEU A 96 1.59 0.75 -5.84
C LEU A 96 0.61 1.79 -5.28
N LEU A 97 1.04 2.61 -4.32
CA LEU A 97 0.22 3.70 -3.77
C LEU A 97 -0.08 4.80 -4.78
N GLU A 98 0.73 4.98 -5.82
CA GLU A 98 0.44 5.90 -6.94
C GLU A 98 -0.49 5.29 -7.99
N THR A 99 -0.31 4.02 -8.33
CA THR A 99 -0.89 3.44 -9.55
C THR A 99 -2.00 2.42 -9.31
N ASP A 100 -2.03 1.77 -8.16
CA ASP A 100 -2.99 0.69 -7.87
C ASP A 100 -4.12 1.18 -6.96
N VAL A 101 -5.33 1.28 -7.52
CA VAL A 101 -6.52 1.73 -6.78
C VAL A 101 -6.90 0.80 -5.64
N VAL A 102 -6.64 -0.51 -5.76
CA VAL A 102 -6.96 -1.48 -4.70
C VAL A 102 -6.05 -1.28 -3.50
N VAL A 103 -4.73 -1.09 -3.76
CA VAL A 103 -3.74 -0.83 -2.70
C VAL A 103 -4.03 0.51 -2.01
N ARG A 104 -4.34 1.57 -2.78
CA ARG A 104 -4.73 2.87 -2.20
C ARG A 104 -5.98 2.76 -1.33
N ALA A 105 -7.04 2.15 -1.86
CA ALA A 105 -8.29 1.98 -1.11
C ALA A 105 -8.08 1.14 0.15
N GLY A 106 -7.36 0.01 0.05
CA GLY A 106 -7.08 -0.86 1.19
C GLY A 106 -6.31 -0.16 2.30
N THR A 107 -5.29 0.64 1.95
CA THR A 107 -4.53 1.42 2.94
C THR A 107 -5.35 2.56 3.55
N ARG A 108 -6.21 3.22 2.76
CA ARG A 108 -7.13 4.24 3.25
C ARG A 108 -8.14 3.64 4.23
N LEU A 109 -8.77 2.52 3.87
CA LEU A 109 -9.73 1.82 4.72
C LEU A 109 -9.14 1.41 6.07
N THR A 110 -7.87 1.01 6.10
CA THR A 110 -7.15 0.67 7.35
C THR A 110 -7.04 1.87 8.31
N GLN A 111 -7.08 3.11 7.79
CA GLN A 111 -7.06 4.32 8.60
C GLN A 111 -8.45 4.81 9.00
N GLU A 112 -9.48 4.49 8.20
CA GLU A 112 -10.86 4.97 8.40
C GLU A 112 -11.74 3.99 9.18
N ILE A 113 -11.39 2.70 9.22
CA ILE A 113 -12.17 1.67 9.89
C ILE A 113 -11.33 1.12 11.05
N ASP A 114 -11.93 1.11 12.23
CA ASP A 114 -11.35 0.41 13.38
C ASP A 114 -11.44 -1.11 13.11
N THR A 115 -10.36 -1.65 12.58
CA THR A 115 -10.20 -3.08 12.33
C THR A 115 -9.36 -3.67 13.44
N PRO A 116 -9.75 -4.83 14.03
CA PRO A 116 -8.89 -5.56 14.94
C PRO A 116 -7.49 -5.76 14.35
N ASP A 117 -6.47 -5.93 15.18
CA ASP A 117 -5.07 -6.19 14.77
C ASP A 117 -4.96 -7.52 13.99
N ASP A 118 -5.57 -7.55 12.83
CA ASP A 118 -5.53 -8.68 11.89
C ASP A 118 -4.54 -8.34 10.76
N PRO A 119 -3.34 -8.95 10.75
CA PRO A 119 -2.33 -8.69 9.73
C PRO A 119 -2.80 -8.97 8.29
N SER A 120 -3.86 -9.77 8.12
CA SER A 120 -4.41 -10.08 6.79
C SER A 120 -5.11 -8.90 6.13
N VAL A 121 -5.54 -7.90 6.91
CA VAL A 121 -6.19 -6.68 6.46
C VAL A 121 -5.41 -5.41 6.79
N HIS A 122 -4.33 -5.52 7.54
CA HIS A 122 -3.41 -4.42 7.88
C HIS A 122 -2.16 -4.41 6.98
N CYS A 123 -2.28 -3.84 5.79
CA CYS A 123 -1.18 -3.78 4.83
C CYS A 123 0.09 -3.15 5.41
N HIS A 124 -0.03 -2.06 6.19
CA HIS A 124 1.11 -1.38 6.80
C HIS A 124 1.90 -2.28 7.75
N LEU A 125 1.22 -3.11 8.56
CA LEU A 125 1.89 -4.08 9.44
C LEU A 125 2.62 -5.14 8.63
N ASN A 126 2.02 -5.61 7.56
CA ASN A 126 2.62 -6.59 6.65
C ASN A 126 3.87 -6.04 5.96
N TRP A 127 3.80 -4.79 5.48
CA TRP A 127 4.92 -4.10 4.83
C TRP A 127 6.06 -3.84 5.81
N LEU A 128 5.74 -3.32 7.00
CA LEU A 128 6.72 -3.10 8.06
C LEU A 128 7.42 -4.41 8.44
N GLY A 129 6.68 -5.51 8.57
CA GLY A 129 7.24 -6.83 8.84
C GLY A 129 8.19 -7.31 7.72
N SER A 130 7.84 -7.05 6.46
CA SER A 130 8.69 -7.41 5.31
C SER A 130 9.97 -6.58 5.26
N LEU A 131 9.87 -5.27 5.43
CA LEU A 131 11.02 -4.36 5.54
C LEU A 131 11.95 -4.75 6.71
N TYR A 132 11.36 -5.05 7.87
CA TYR A 132 12.13 -5.47 9.04
C TYR A 132 12.91 -6.77 8.78
N ARG A 133 12.30 -7.79 8.20
CA ARG A 133 13.00 -9.05 7.86
C ARG A 133 14.12 -8.81 6.86
N THR A 134 13.90 -7.99 5.84
CA THR A 134 14.89 -7.66 4.81
C THR A 134 16.04 -6.85 5.39
N LEU A 135 15.78 -5.88 6.26
CA LEU A 135 16.83 -5.12 6.96
C LEU A 135 17.60 -5.96 7.99
N ARG A 136 16.97 -6.98 8.59
CA ARG A 136 17.71 -7.98 9.38
C ARG A 136 18.72 -8.77 8.52
N ARG A 137 18.32 -9.14 7.30
CA ARG A 137 19.24 -9.73 6.33
C ARG A 137 20.36 -8.75 5.96
N ALA A 138 20.04 -7.47 5.72
CA ALA A 138 21.03 -6.42 5.45
C ALA A 138 22.07 -6.26 6.55
N ARG A 139 21.67 -6.45 7.81
CA ARG A 139 22.60 -6.49 8.94
C ARG A 139 23.52 -7.72 8.90
N THR A 140 22.98 -8.86 8.48
CA THR A 140 23.75 -10.12 8.43
C THR A 140 24.71 -10.15 7.25
N ASP A 141 24.36 -9.57 6.10
CA ASP A 141 25.23 -9.51 4.90
C ASP A 141 26.16 -8.30 4.88
N GLY A 142 26.09 -7.43 5.91
CA GLY A 142 26.97 -6.26 6.07
C GLY A 142 26.55 -5.05 5.23
N SER A 143 25.41 -5.10 4.53
CA SER A 143 24.89 -3.96 3.75
C SER A 143 24.17 -2.90 4.60
N LEU A 144 23.91 -3.18 5.87
CA LEU A 144 23.48 -2.22 6.87
C LEU A 144 24.66 -1.93 7.82
N LEU A 145 24.94 -0.65 8.12
CA LEU A 145 26.06 -0.27 8.97
C LEU A 145 26.01 -0.92 10.35
N PRO A 146 27.18 -1.31 10.90
CA PRO A 146 27.28 -1.77 12.28
C PRO A 146 26.73 -0.70 13.24
N GLY A 147 25.89 -1.14 14.20
CA GLY A 147 25.29 -0.24 15.19
C GLY A 147 23.94 0.36 14.79
N VAL A 148 23.52 0.24 13.53
CA VAL A 148 22.15 0.64 13.13
C VAL A 148 21.14 -0.35 13.68
N ASP A 149 20.18 0.13 14.49
CA ASP A 149 19.06 -0.69 14.93
C ASP A 149 18.06 -0.90 13.79
N VAL A 150 17.77 -2.16 13.51
CA VAL A 150 16.86 -2.59 12.43
C VAL A 150 15.41 -2.10 12.65
N ARG A 151 14.95 -1.99 13.90
CA ARG A 151 13.57 -1.57 14.18
C ARG A 151 13.33 -0.10 13.81
N PRO A 152 14.10 0.87 14.30
CA PRO A 152 14.00 2.27 13.85
C PRO A 152 14.26 2.42 12.35
N ALA A 153 15.20 1.67 11.76
CA ALA A 153 15.46 1.71 10.33
C ALA A 153 14.23 1.27 9.50
N ALA A 154 13.57 0.18 9.90
CA ALA A 154 12.34 -0.27 9.25
C ALA A 154 11.20 0.74 9.42
N THR A 155 11.06 1.34 10.60
CA THR A 155 10.07 2.40 10.88
C THR A 155 10.35 3.63 10.04
N LEU A 156 11.60 4.06 9.91
CA LEU A 156 12.00 5.18 9.05
C LEU A 156 11.62 4.91 7.59
N MET A 157 11.97 3.73 7.06
CA MET A 157 11.60 3.35 5.68
C MET A 157 10.08 3.41 5.49
N MET A 158 9.30 2.87 6.44
CA MET A 158 7.84 2.92 6.39
C MET A 158 7.31 4.36 6.44
N SER A 159 7.89 5.22 7.27
CA SER A 159 7.53 6.64 7.36
C SER A 159 7.83 7.40 6.07
N LEU A 160 8.94 7.10 5.40
CA LEU A 160 9.26 7.67 4.09
C LEU A 160 8.24 7.25 3.03
N ILE A 161 7.84 5.98 2.99
CA ILE A 161 6.82 5.46 2.07
C ILE A 161 5.47 6.16 2.28
N THR A 162 4.98 6.18 3.51
CA THR A 162 3.67 6.76 3.83
C THR A 162 3.68 8.28 3.70
N GLY A 163 4.73 8.96 4.13
CA GLY A 163 4.89 10.40 4.05
C GLY A 163 4.95 10.90 2.61
N THR A 164 5.74 10.28 1.74
CA THR A 164 5.82 10.65 0.32
C THR A 164 4.49 10.47 -0.39
N SER A 165 3.78 9.37 -0.12
CA SER A 165 2.48 9.09 -0.73
C SER A 165 1.38 10.04 -0.22
N SER A 166 1.39 10.40 1.04
CA SER A 166 0.43 11.37 1.62
C SER A 166 0.63 12.77 1.06
N LEU A 167 1.87 13.24 0.94
CA LEU A 167 2.17 14.56 0.38
C LEU A 167 1.74 14.70 -1.08
N THR A 168 1.79 13.63 -1.87
CA THR A 168 1.32 13.63 -3.26
C THR A 168 -0.20 13.77 -3.34
N ARG A 169 -0.94 13.21 -2.37
CA ARG A 169 -2.42 13.26 -2.33
C ARG A 169 -2.97 14.61 -1.83
N THR A 170 -2.26 15.31 -0.98
CA THR A 170 -2.72 16.56 -0.34
C THR A 170 -2.58 17.79 -1.23
N HIS A 171 -2.41 17.67 -2.54
CA HIS A 171 -2.31 18.83 -3.43
C HIS A 171 -1.54 19.98 -2.76
N THR A 172 -0.26 19.77 -2.50
CA THR A 172 0.63 20.77 -1.89
C THR A 172 0.62 22.11 -2.68
N GLU A 173 0.13 22.07 -3.91
CA GLU A 173 -0.11 23.25 -4.75
C GLU A 173 -1.07 24.28 -4.11
N LEU A 174 -2.07 23.83 -3.36
CA LEU A 174 -3.04 24.72 -2.69
C LEU A 174 -2.49 25.35 -1.41
N ALA A 175 -1.55 24.70 -0.74
CA ALA A 175 -1.04 25.15 0.55
C ALA A 175 0.08 26.20 0.42
N PHE A 176 0.86 26.18 -0.66
CA PHE A 176 2.09 26.96 -0.78
C PHE A 176 2.18 27.85 -2.04
N GLY A 177 1.15 27.92 -2.88
CA GLY A 177 1.16 28.71 -4.10
C GLY A 177 2.31 28.34 -5.04
N LYS A 178 3.05 29.31 -5.57
CA LYS A 178 4.27 29.09 -6.38
C LYS A 178 5.47 28.64 -5.52
N SER A 179 5.26 27.72 -4.57
CA SER A 179 6.31 27.21 -3.71
C SER A 179 7.36 26.40 -4.50
N PRO A 180 8.63 26.45 -4.12
CA PRO A 180 9.66 25.55 -4.65
C PRO A 180 9.34 24.07 -4.39
N PHE A 181 8.34 23.76 -3.56
CA PHE A 181 7.82 22.40 -3.32
C PHE A 181 6.68 22.00 -4.27
N SER A 182 6.19 22.90 -5.14
CA SER A 182 5.20 22.61 -6.19
C SER A 182 5.80 21.95 -7.43
N SER A 183 6.90 21.20 -7.28
CA SER A 183 7.50 20.46 -8.37
C SER A 183 6.54 19.35 -8.83
N ARG A 184 6.45 19.12 -10.14
CA ARG A 184 5.77 17.95 -10.77
C ARG A 184 6.47 16.64 -10.42
N GLU A 185 7.05 16.57 -9.24
CA GLU A 185 7.83 15.43 -8.77
C GLU A 185 6.90 14.31 -8.32
N SER A 186 7.08 13.10 -8.86
CA SER A 186 6.35 11.93 -8.43
C SER A 186 6.75 11.54 -6.98
N ALA A 187 5.87 10.78 -6.30
CA ALA A 187 6.21 10.25 -4.98
C ALA A 187 7.46 9.35 -5.05
N GLU A 188 7.65 8.63 -6.15
CA GLU A 188 8.82 7.78 -6.38
C GLU A 188 10.12 8.61 -6.48
N GLN A 189 10.13 9.74 -7.20
CA GLN A 189 11.28 10.64 -7.28
C GLN A 189 11.60 11.28 -5.91
N ARG A 190 10.57 11.68 -5.18
CA ARG A 190 10.71 12.22 -3.81
C ARG A 190 11.29 11.19 -2.86
N LEU A 191 10.80 9.95 -2.90
CA LEU A 191 11.35 8.85 -2.12
C LEU A 191 12.83 8.63 -2.44
N THR A 192 13.21 8.61 -3.72
CA THR A 192 14.61 8.44 -4.15
C THR A 192 15.52 9.48 -3.49
N ARG A 193 15.14 10.76 -3.52
CA ARG A 193 15.92 11.83 -2.90
C ARG A 193 16.01 11.68 -1.38
N MET A 194 14.91 11.33 -0.71
CA MET A 194 14.92 11.10 0.73
C MET A 194 15.81 9.91 1.11
N ILE A 195 15.76 8.82 0.34
CA ILE A 195 16.65 7.67 0.57
C ILE A 195 18.11 8.07 0.36
N GLN A 196 18.43 8.85 -0.67
CA GLN A 196 19.81 9.35 -0.88
C GLN A 196 20.34 10.16 0.31
N LEU A 197 19.48 10.95 0.97
CA LEU A 197 19.87 11.71 2.16
C LEU A 197 20.15 10.82 3.37
N VAL A 198 19.39 9.73 3.56
CA VAL A 198 19.53 8.87 4.75
C VAL A 198 20.47 7.68 4.52
N ARG A 199 20.73 7.32 3.25
CA ARG A 199 21.58 6.17 2.90
C ARG A 199 22.93 6.18 3.59
N PRO A 200 23.71 7.29 3.62
CA PRO A 200 25.04 7.29 4.27
C PRO A 200 24.99 6.95 5.75
N ALA A 201 23.90 7.26 6.43
CA ALA A 201 23.71 6.94 7.84
C ALA A 201 23.25 5.48 8.07
N LEU A 202 22.76 4.78 7.04
CA LEU A 202 22.20 3.44 7.15
C LEU A 202 23.11 2.37 6.52
N SER A 203 23.71 2.63 5.35
CA SER A 203 24.44 1.60 4.59
C SER A 203 25.88 2.00 4.23
N GLY A 204 26.34 3.15 4.67
CA GLY A 204 27.65 3.66 4.26
C GLY A 204 27.67 4.22 2.83
N PRO A 205 28.82 4.71 2.38
CA PRO A 205 29.01 5.25 1.04
C PRO A 205 28.94 4.17 -0.03
#